data_ce42f50eecee31c2e9f7919a70722dc2
#
_entry.id   ce42f50eecee31c2e9f7919a70722dc2
#
_cell.length_a   1.000
_cell.length_b   1.000
_cell.length_c   1.000
_cell.angle_alpha   90.00
_cell.angle_beta   90.00
_cell.angle_gamma   90.00
#
_symmetry.space_group_name_H-M   'P 1'
#
loop_
_entity.id
_entity.type
_entity.pdbx_description
1 polymer ?
#
loop_
_entity_poly.entity_id
_entity_poly.type
_entity_poly.pdbx_seq_one_letter_code
_entity_poly.pdbx_strand_id
1 'polypeptide(L)'
;MDQKKTVRPFSMKDKIGYTLGDLGCCFTEQYRAMYLSIFYTLILQVNPFHVGILLLVTKIWDAVNDPIIGAIVDSRKATKGGKFIPWIRAFSFPMAVLCILGFVNVGNINYGLRLAYMFVTYVLYEALYTCVNVPFGTLSSVMTDDVSQRTALSRYRSLGGTIFMTVMVMIGPLFLYVDNQPVAGRFLMLACICAMLGLLCLQITCVWCKERVEVPERPQGEKLNYLHVLKEISHNKALLGVMFFSLTGMIGASVVNGLNTYLYKDFFGNVKIQAVSGMLSVLYAVLSFAITQPLANKFGKKEWCCMGAGFAAIVFGILFFFPVHNPVAFIVINGICYLGASGMQVLIWAMVNDAIDYHELQTGERNEGIVYSTYSFFRKLASAISGSLSNFVLGAIGYNVTAGAVQTAGVVNAIWKSYTGVYFLGYGIAVAILFFVYPLTKQKTAEMLTELKARRAAKESK
;
A
#
# COMPACT_ATOMS: atom_id res chain seq x y z
N MET A 1 4.16 2.20 -48.43
CA MET A 1 5.39 2.26 -47.59
C MET A 1 5.15 3.29 -46.51
N ASP A 2 4.63 2.85 -45.35
CA ASP A 2 4.45 3.73 -44.18
C ASP A 2 5.82 4.03 -43.58
N GLN A 3 6.19 5.30 -43.59
CA GLN A 3 7.37 5.78 -42.86
C GLN A 3 7.13 5.47 -41.37
N LYS A 4 7.70 4.39 -40.85
CA LYS A 4 7.87 4.17 -39.41
C LYS A 4 8.60 5.40 -38.88
N LYS A 5 7.88 6.34 -38.24
CA LYS A 5 8.53 7.45 -37.53
C LYS A 5 9.53 6.83 -36.57
N THR A 6 10.80 7.11 -36.77
CA THR A 6 11.87 6.66 -35.88
C THR A 6 11.62 7.22 -34.50
N VAL A 7 11.15 6.36 -33.61
CA VAL A 7 10.90 6.73 -32.20
C VAL A 7 12.26 6.95 -31.54
N ARG A 8 12.40 8.04 -30.80
CA ARG A 8 13.61 8.35 -30.02
C ARG A 8 14.07 7.13 -29.21
N PRO A 9 15.38 6.80 -29.16
CA PRO A 9 15.90 5.71 -28.34
C PRO A 9 15.59 5.93 -26.84
N PHE A 10 15.55 4.83 -26.08
CA PHE A 10 15.30 4.87 -24.64
C PHE A 10 16.39 5.68 -23.94
N SER A 11 16.01 6.56 -23.02
CA SER A 11 16.93 7.50 -22.38
C SER A 11 16.50 7.89 -20.98
N MET A 12 17.27 8.74 -20.32
CA MET A 12 16.96 9.27 -18.98
C MET A 12 15.62 10.01 -18.92
N LYS A 13 15.19 10.65 -20.06
CA LYS A 13 13.86 11.27 -20.13
C LYS A 13 12.72 10.28 -19.92
N ASP A 14 12.88 9.04 -20.38
CA ASP A 14 11.88 7.99 -20.18
C ASP A 14 11.81 7.55 -18.71
N LYS A 15 12.98 7.43 -18.04
CA LYS A 15 13.06 7.07 -16.62
C LYS A 15 12.43 8.14 -15.75
N ILE A 16 12.80 9.41 -15.94
CA ILE A 16 12.24 10.54 -15.20
C ILE A 16 10.75 10.69 -15.52
N GLY A 17 10.36 10.58 -16.79
CA GLY A 17 8.96 10.62 -17.20
C GLY A 17 8.11 9.54 -16.52
N TYR A 18 8.64 8.35 -16.37
CA TYR A 18 7.97 7.24 -15.68
C TYR A 18 7.90 7.46 -14.16
N THR A 19 8.94 8.05 -13.55
CA THR A 19 8.91 8.49 -12.13
C THR A 19 7.82 9.55 -11.90
N LEU A 20 7.73 10.53 -12.80
CA LEU A 20 6.69 11.57 -12.73
C LEU A 20 5.29 10.98 -12.89
N GLY A 21 5.13 9.93 -13.71
CA GLY A 21 3.85 9.22 -13.84
C GLY A 21 3.39 8.58 -12.53
N ASP A 22 4.29 7.91 -11.82
CA ASP A 22 3.99 7.34 -10.51
C ASP A 22 3.71 8.44 -9.47
N LEU A 23 4.53 9.47 -9.46
CA LEU A 23 4.32 10.65 -8.60
C LEU A 23 2.96 11.30 -8.88
N GLY A 24 2.55 11.40 -10.17
CA GLY A 24 1.26 11.91 -10.58
C GLY A 24 0.08 11.07 -10.08
N CYS A 25 0.18 9.75 -10.14
CA CYS A 25 -0.79 8.84 -9.54
C CYS A 25 -0.82 9.00 -8.01
N CYS A 26 0.34 9.12 -7.36
CA CYS A 26 0.44 9.28 -5.91
C CYS A 26 -0.17 10.61 -5.42
N PHE A 27 -0.01 11.70 -6.16
CA PHE A 27 -0.61 13.00 -5.80
C PHE A 27 -2.12 12.90 -5.63
N THR A 28 -2.80 12.13 -6.45
CA THR A 28 -4.26 11.99 -6.36
C THR A 28 -4.67 10.85 -5.42
N GLU A 29 -4.14 9.65 -5.62
CA GLU A 29 -4.57 8.46 -4.87
C GLU A 29 -4.07 8.44 -3.43
N GLN A 30 -2.77 8.68 -3.19
CA GLN A 30 -2.22 8.62 -1.84
C GLN A 30 -2.72 9.77 -0.96
N TYR A 31 -2.94 10.97 -1.54
CA TYR A 31 -3.58 12.06 -0.83
C TYR A 31 -4.98 11.68 -0.33
N ARG A 32 -5.79 11.07 -1.21
CA ARG A 32 -7.11 10.57 -0.84
C ARG A 32 -7.04 9.45 0.20
N ALA A 33 -6.17 8.48 0.00
CA ALA A 33 -5.99 7.38 0.94
C ALA A 33 -5.61 7.85 2.35
N MET A 34 -4.82 8.93 2.47
CA MET A 34 -4.38 9.48 3.76
C MET A 34 -5.44 10.36 4.43
N TYR A 35 -6.17 11.17 3.66
CA TYR A 35 -6.93 12.28 4.24
C TYR A 35 -8.43 12.24 3.98
N LEU A 36 -8.92 11.45 3.04
CA LEU A 36 -10.34 11.44 2.68
C LEU A 36 -11.23 10.88 3.80
N SER A 37 -10.81 9.82 4.46
CA SER A 37 -11.53 9.26 5.61
C SER A 37 -11.64 10.28 6.76
N ILE A 38 -10.54 11.01 7.02
CA ILE A 38 -10.50 12.08 8.04
C ILE A 38 -11.42 13.23 7.64
N PHE A 39 -11.41 13.62 6.36
CA PHE A 39 -12.31 14.65 5.83
C PHE A 39 -13.78 14.26 5.99
N TYR A 40 -14.12 13.01 5.69
CA TYR A 40 -15.50 12.51 5.82
C TYR A 40 -15.96 12.47 7.28
N THR A 41 -15.10 12.06 8.20
CA THR A 41 -15.46 11.96 9.62
C THR A 41 -15.45 13.32 10.32
N LEU A 42 -14.39 14.10 10.17
CA LEU A 42 -14.20 15.34 10.94
C LEU A 42 -14.81 16.58 10.29
N ILE A 43 -14.90 16.66 8.95
CA ILE A 43 -15.47 17.81 8.23
C ILE A 43 -16.91 17.54 7.81
N LEU A 44 -17.17 16.43 7.14
CA LEU A 44 -18.53 16.09 6.72
C LEU A 44 -19.37 15.48 7.86
N GLN A 45 -18.79 15.20 9.01
CA GLN A 45 -19.45 14.66 10.20
C GLN A 45 -20.24 13.35 9.87
N VAL A 46 -19.66 12.51 9.06
CA VAL A 46 -20.25 11.22 8.69
C VAL A 46 -19.84 10.17 9.70
N ASN A 47 -20.81 9.34 10.10
CA ASN A 47 -20.56 8.24 11.01
C ASN A 47 -19.43 7.33 10.46
N PRO A 48 -18.38 7.04 11.26
CA PRO A 48 -17.24 6.22 10.82
C PRO A 48 -17.64 4.86 10.27
N PHE A 49 -18.73 4.24 10.76
CA PHE A 49 -19.24 2.98 10.19
C PHE A 49 -19.64 3.12 8.72
N HIS A 50 -20.33 4.20 8.34
CA HIS A 50 -20.70 4.43 6.94
C HIS A 50 -19.48 4.69 6.07
N VAL A 51 -18.47 5.39 6.60
CA VAL A 51 -17.18 5.57 5.91
C VAL A 51 -16.47 4.23 5.73
N GLY A 52 -16.46 3.38 6.75
CA GLY A 52 -15.91 2.02 6.69
C GLY A 52 -16.59 1.16 5.62
N ILE A 53 -17.95 1.20 5.56
CA ILE A 53 -18.72 0.49 4.53
C ILE A 53 -18.37 1.02 3.13
N LEU A 54 -18.30 2.35 2.94
CA LEU A 54 -17.90 2.96 1.67
C LEU A 54 -16.56 2.41 1.21
N LEU A 55 -15.54 2.47 2.07
CA LEU A 55 -14.18 2.01 1.74
C LEU A 55 -14.14 0.51 1.43
N LEU A 56 -14.90 -0.30 2.15
CA LEU A 56 -14.97 -1.75 1.90
C LEU A 56 -15.64 -2.05 0.54
N VAL A 57 -16.78 -1.46 0.28
CA VAL A 57 -17.54 -1.66 -0.98
C VAL A 57 -16.71 -1.20 -2.18
N THR A 58 -16.04 -0.07 -2.07
CA THR A 58 -15.22 0.45 -3.17
C THR A 58 -13.96 -0.40 -3.42
N LYS A 59 -13.37 -1.00 -2.41
CA LYS A 59 -12.24 -1.94 -2.62
C LYS A 59 -12.69 -3.27 -3.25
N ILE A 60 -13.89 -3.72 -2.97
CA ILE A 60 -14.50 -4.85 -3.71
C ILE A 60 -14.76 -4.44 -5.17
N TRP A 61 -15.27 -3.22 -5.39
CA TRP A 61 -15.45 -2.67 -6.72
C TRP A 61 -14.14 -2.61 -7.52
N ASP A 62 -13.04 -2.15 -6.93
CA ASP A 62 -11.71 -2.11 -7.56
C ASP A 62 -11.27 -3.50 -8.04
N ALA A 63 -11.47 -4.52 -7.22
CA ALA A 63 -11.10 -5.90 -7.56
C ALA A 63 -11.85 -6.41 -8.80
N VAL A 64 -13.07 -5.92 -9.06
CA VAL A 64 -13.88 -6.24 -10.24
C VAL A 64 -13.53 -5.31 -11.42
N ASN A 65 -13.32 -4.04 -11.15
CA ASN A 65 -13.09 -3.00 -12.15
C ASN A 65 -11.72 -3.15 -12.85
N ASP A 66 -10.66 -3.49 -12.10
CA ASP A 66 -9.31 -3.62 -12.65
C ASP A 66 -9.21 -4.60 -13.83
N PRO A 67 -9.72 -5.86 -13.73
CA PRO A 67 -9.73 -6.78 -14.86
C PRO A 67 -10.58 -6.29 -16.06
N ILE A 68 -11.71 -5.63 -15.79
CA ILE A 68 -12.61 -5.12 -16.84
C ILE A 68 -11.89 -4.03 -17.64
N ILE A 69 -11.33 -3.04 -16.96
CA ILE A 69 -10.58 -1.96 -17.61
C ILE A 69 -9.35 -2.51 -18.32
N GLY A 70 -8.62 -3.45 -17.70
CA GLY A 70 -7.51 -4.14 -18.34
C GLY A 70 -7.91 -4.79 -19.66
N ALA A 71 -9.01 -5.54 -19.69
CA ALA A 71 -9.53 -6.16 -20.89
C ALA A 71 -9.96 -5.14 -21.97
N ILE A 72 -10.62 -4.05 -21.56
CA ILE A 72 -11.01 -2.95 -22.47
C ILE A 72 -9.77 -2.29 -23.09
N VAL A 73 -8.74 -2.02 -22.31
CA VAL A 73 -7.49 -1.42 -22.80
C VAL A 73 -6.76 -2.39 -23.73
N ASP A 74 -6.73 -3.68 -23.38
CA ASP A 74 -6.06 -4.71 -24.18
C ASP A 74 -6.78 -4.99 -25.53
N SER A 75 -8.10 -4.86 -25.57
CA SER A 75 -8.90 -5.05 -26.81
C SER A 75 -8.76 -3.91 -27.81
N ARG A 76 -8.28 -2.74 -27.41
CA ARG A 76 -8.16 -1.59 -28.29
C ARG A 76 -6.91 -1.67 -29.17
N LYS A 77 -7.08 -1.26 -30.44
CA LYS A 77 -5.97 -1.09 -31.37
C LYS A 77 -5.11 0.10 -31.00
N ALA A 78 -3.79 -0.02 -31.20
CA ALA A 78 -2.87 1.09 -31.02
C ALA A 78 -3.21 2.26 -31.96
N THR A 79 -3.16 3.47 -31.45
CA THR A 79 -3.35 4.70 -32.23
C THR A 79 -1.99 5.26 -32.67
N LYS A 80 -1.98 6.34 -33.49
CA LYS A 80 -0.74 7.03 -33.88
C LYS A 80 0.11 7.53 -32.69
N GLY A 81 -0.47 7.63 -31.49
CA GLY A 81 0.20 8.05 -30.25
C GLY A 81 0.58 6.89 -29.31
N GLY A 82 0.35 5.65 -29.70
CA GLY A 82 0.51 4.45 -28.87
C GLY A 82 -0.84 3.88 -28.43
N LYS A 83 -0.79 2.85 -27.57
CA LYS A 83 -1.96 2.17 -27.01
C LYS A 83 -2.33 2.72 -25.62
N PHE A 84 -1.35 2.93 -24.76
CA PHE A 84 -1.52 3.28 -23.36
C PHE A 84 -1.46 4.79 -23.10
N ILE A 85 -0.54 5.51 -23.75
CA ILE A 85 -0.33 6.96 -23.55
C ILE A 85 -1.58 7.80 -23.85
N PRO A 86 -2.32 7.59 -24.98
CA PRO A 86 -3.54 8.35 -25.24
C PRO A 86 -4.62 8.12 -24.20
N TRP A 87 -4.68 6.90 -23.63
CA TRP A 87 -5.63 6.55 -22.59
C TRP A 87 -5.32 7.27 -21.27
N ILE A 88 -4.06 7.23 -20.81
CA ILE A 88 -3.61 7.99 -19.64
C ILE A 88 -3.91 9.47 -19.81
N ARG A 89 -3.62 10.03 -20.98
CA ARG A 89 -3.86 11.46 -21.28
C ARG A 89 -5.33 11.84 -21.19
N ALA A 90 -6.23 11.00 -21.71
CA ALA A 90 -7.67 11.28 -21.72
C ALA A 90 -8.29 11.20 -20.33
N PHE A 91 -7.92 10.19 -19.52
CA PHE A 91 -8.56 9.93 -18.24
C PHE A 91 -7.91 10.67 -17.06
N SER A 92 -6.70 11.19 -17.19
CA SER A 92 -6.03 11.95 -16.12
C SER A 92 -6.76 13.25 -15.75
N PHE A 93 -7.37 13.93 -16.70
CA PHE A 93 -8.12 15.17 -16.44
C PHE A 93 -9.40 14.91 -15.61
N PRO A 94 -10.36 14.05 -16.04
CA PRO A 94 -11.55 13.79 -15.25
C PRO A 94 -11.21 13.12 -13.89
N MET A 95 -10.15 12.34 -13.79
CA MET A 95 -9.65 11.80 -12.50
C MET A 95 -9.24 12.94 -11.55
N ALA A 96 -8.49 13.93 -12.04
CA ALA A 96 -8.08 15.09 -11.25
C ALA A 96 -9.30 15.90 -10.75
N VAL A 97 -10.31 16.09 -11.60
CA VAL A 97 -11.56 16.77 -11.22
C VAL A 97 -12.27 16.01 -10.10
N LEU A 98 -12.42 14.69 -10.21
CA LEU A 98 -13.06 13.87 -9.16
C LEU A 98 -12.23 13.82 -7.88
N CYS A 99 -10.90 13.91 -7.96
CA CYS A 99 -10.06 14.08 -6.77
C CYS A 99 -10.45 15.35 -5.99
N ILE A 100 -10.62 16.46 -6.67
CA ILE A 100 -11.03 17.75 -6.05
C ILE A 100 -12.46 17.63 -5.49
N LEU A 101 -13.39 17.09 -6.27
CA LEU A 101 -14.79 16.93 -5.85
C LEU A 101 -14.90 16.08 -4.56
N GLY A 102 -14.06 15.09 -4.36
CA GLY A 102 -14.04 14.29 -3.14
C GLY A 102 -13.79 15.10 -1.85
N PHE A 103 -13.20 16.30 -1.95
CA PHE A 103 -12.90 17.18 -0.81
C PHE A 103 -13.76 18.46 -0.77
N VAL A 104 -14.85 18.52 -1.54
CA VAL A 104 -15.83 19.60 -1.43
C VAL A 104 -16.65 19.43 -0.17
N ASN A 105 -16.76 20.47 0.63
CA ASN A 105 -17.56 20.44 1.85
C ASN A 105 -19.06 20.53 1.53
N VAL A 106 -19.73 19.40 1.57
CA VAL A 106 -21.17 19.24 1.42
C VAL A 106 -21.87 19.03 2.78
N GLY A 107 -21.27 19.49 3.87
CA GLY A 107 -21.81 19.32 5.23
C GLY A 107 -23.20 19.95 5.47
N ASN A 108 -23.59 20.91 4.64
CA ASN A 108 -24.85 21.64 4.77
C ASN A 108 -26.07 20.92 4.14
N ILE A 109 -25.84 19.82 3.39
CA ILE A 109 -26.95 19.07 2.79
C ILE A 109 -27.42 17.93 3.70
N ASN A 110 -28.60 17.38 3.37
CA ASN A 110 -29.19 16.24 4.10
C ASN A 110 -28.19 15.08 4.18
N TYR A 111 -28.17 14.37 5.31
CA TYR A 111 -27.26 13.27 5.59
C TYR A 111 -27.28 12.18 4.51
N GLY A 112 -28.46 11.78 4.02
CA GLY A 112 -28.60 10.79 2.95
C GLY A 112 -27.98 11.25 1.63
N LEU A 113 -28.20 12.52 1.24
CA LEU A 113 -27.59 13.10 0.04
C LEU A 113 -26.07 13.23 0.18
N ARG A 114 -25.59 13.53 1.40
CA ARG A 114 -24.15 13.57 1.72
C ARG A 114 -23.52 12.19 1.52
N LEU A 115 -24.15 11.12 2.01
CA LEU A 115 -23.68 9.76 1.78
C LEU A 115 -23.69 9.41 0.28
N ALA A 116 -24.76 9.72 -0.43
CA ALA A 116 -24.85 9.47 -1.87
C ALA A 116 -23.74 10.21 -2.64
N TYR A 117 -23.48 11.47 -2.30
CA TYR A 117 -22.37 12.25 -2.88
C TYR A 117 -21.02 11.59 -2.66
N MET A 118 -20.74 11.15 -1.43
CA MET A 118 -19.49 10.45 -1.09
C MET A 118 -19.34 9.15 -1.89
N PHE A 119 -20.40 8.32 -1.96
CA PHE A 119 -20.36 7.07 -2.72
C PHE A 119 -20.12 7.32 -4.20
N VAL A 120 -20.88 8.22 -4.81
CA VAL A 120 -20.77 8.51 -6.25
C VAL A 120 -19.39 9.07 -6.60
N THR A 121 -18.92 10.09 -5.87
CA THR A 121 -17.61 10.69 -6.14
C THR A 121 -16.46 9.72 -5.91
N TYR A 122 -16.58 8.84 -4.91
CA TYR A 122 -15.55 7.85 -4.62
C TYR A 122 -15.52 6.76 -5.70
N VAL A 123 -16.65 6.12 -6.01
CA VAL A 123 -16.72 5.04 -7.01
C VAL A 123 -16.29 5.52 -8.40
N LEU A 124 -16.75 6.71 -8.81
CA LEU A 124 -16.33 7.31 -10.09
C LEU A 124 -14.84 7.62 -10.13
N TYR A 125 -14.28 8.13 -9.02
CA TYR A 125 -12.85 8.36 -8.95
C TYR A 125 -12.05 7.07 -9.11
N GLU A 126 -12.38 6.01 -8.35
CA GLU A 126 -11.67 4.72 -8.44
C GLU A 126 -11.74 4.14 -9.86
N ALA A 127 -12.92 4.23 -10.52
CA ALA A 127 -13.06 3.80 -11.90
C ALA A 127 -12.11 4.58 -12.85
N LEU A 128 -12.03 5.90 -12.70
CA LEU A 128 -11.12 6.73 -13.52
C LEU A 128 -9.64 6.51 -13.14
N TYR A 129 -9.35 6.31 -11.85
CA TYR A 129 -8.01 5.98 -11.39
C TYR A 129 -7.52 4.67 -12.02
N THR A 130 -8.35 3.63 -12.05
CA THR A 130 -8.04 2.37 -12.74
C THR A 130 -7.76 2.59 -14.23
N CYS A 131 -8.56 3.46 -14.89
CA CYS A 131 -8.32 3.84 -16.29
C CYS A 131 -6.95 4.52 -16.53
N VAL A 132 -6.35 5.13 -15.51
CA VAL A 132 -5.01 5.73 -15.60
C VAL A 132 -3.95 4.74 -15.11
N ASN A 133 -4.15 4.12 -13.96
CA ASN A 133 -3.13 3.31 -13.28
C ASN A 133 -2.83 1.99 -13.98
N VAL A 134 -3.84 1.30 -14.54
CA VAL A 134 -3.63 0.02 -15.26
C VAL A 134 -2.81 0.24 -16.53
N PRO A 135 -3.15 1.18 -17.44
CA PRO A 135 -2.30 1.50 -18.58
C PRO A 135 -0.90 2.01 -18.19
N PHE A 136 -0.80 2.81 -17.12
CA PHE A 136 0.48 3.30 -16.62
C PHE A 136 1.37 2.14 -16.11
N GLY A 137 0.79 1.19 -15.38
CA GLY A 137 1.51 -0.01 -14.92
C GLY A 137 2.06 -0.85 -16.07
N THR A 138 1.26 -0.99 -17.15
CA THR A 138 1.63 -1.75 -18.36
C THR A 138 2.61 -0.99 -19.25
N LEU A 139 2.66 0.34 -19.17
CA LEU A 139 3.49 1.19 -20.03
C LEU A 139 4.97 0.79 -19.99
N SER A 140 5.49 0.36 -18.84
CA SER A 140 6.91 -0.06 -18.70
C SER A 140 7.28 -1.24 -19.62
N SER A 141 6.34 -2.14 -19.90
CA SER A 141 6.57 -3.31 -20.76
C SER A 141 6.68 -2.94 -22.26
N VAL A 142 6.12 -1.81 -22.66
CA VAL A 142 6.16 -1.32 -24.06
C VAL A 142 7.15 -0.18 -24.29
N MET A 143 7.76 0.36 -23.24
CA MET A 143 8.79 1.39 -23.35
C MET A 143 10.13 0.85 -23.83
N THR A 144 10.46 -0.39 -23.48
CA THR A 144 11.71 -1.07 -23.83
C THR A 144 11.54 -2.59 -23.77
N ASP A 145 12.29 -3.31 -24.58
CA ASP A 145 12.43 -4.78 -24.57
C ASP A 145 13.57 -5.27 -23.66
N ASP A 146 14.49 -4.37 -23.29
CA ASP A 146 15.63 -4.69 -22.40
C ASP A 146 15.17 -4.89 -20.94
N VAL A 147 15.40 -6.09 -20.41
CA VAL A 147 15.06 -6.49 -19.03
C VAL A 147 15.75 -5.60 -17.99
N SER A 148 17.01 -5.20 -18.21
CA SER A 148 17.76 -4.32 -17.31
C SER A 148 17.10 -2.94 -17.22
N GLN A 149 16.67 -2.38 -18.35
CA GLN A 149 15.98 -1.10 -18.40
C GLN A 149 14.59 -1.18 -17.76
N ARG A 150 13.83 -2.28 -17.93
CA ARG A 150 12.56 -2.52 -17.23
C ARG A 150 12.76 -2.56 -15.71
N THR A 151 13.81 -3.22 -15.26
CA THR A 151 14.18 -3.27 -13.83
C THR A 151 14.52 -1.87 -13.31
N ALA A 152 15.26 -1.09 -14.10
CA ALA A 152 15.53 0.31 -13.76
C ALA A 152 14.23 1.14 -13.67
N LEU A 153 13.30 1.01 -14.63
CA LEU A 153 12.00 1.69 -14.57
C LEU A 153 11.23 1.38 -13.29
N SER A 154 11.24 0.11 -12.83
CA SER A 154 10.58 -0.29 -11.57
C SER A 154 11.19 0.42 -10.35
N ARG A 155 12.53 0.56 -10.31
CA ARG A 155 13.21 1.33 -9.23
C ARG A 155 12.85 2.81 -9.29
N TYR A 156 12.86 3.41 -10.48
CA TYR A 156 12.50 4.80 -10.70
C TYR A 156 11.03 5.08 -10.35
N ARG A 157 10.14 4.15 -10.63
CA ARG A 157 8.72 4.21 -10.20
C ARG A 157 8.59 4.33 -8.68
N SER A 158 9.25 3.46 -7.93
CA SER A 158 9.17 3.47 -6.47
C SER A 158 9.66 4.79 -5.83
N LEU A 159 10.54 5.54 -6.51
CA LEU A 159 10.98 6.85 -6.03
C LEU A 159 9.84 7.87 -6.00
N GLY A 160 8.96 7.86 -7.00
CA GLY A 160 7.81 8.79 -7.06
C GLY A 160 6.91 8.68 -5.82
N GLY A 161 6.48 7.45 -5.51
CA GLY A 161 5.67 7.18 -4.32
C GLY A 161 6.38 7.54 -3.01
N THR A 162 7.68 7.22 -2.89
CA THR A 162 8.47 7.55 -1.69
C THR A 162 8.57 9.05 -1.46
N ILE A 163 8.83 9.83 -2.51
CA ILE A 163 8.90 11.30 -2.43
C ILE A 163 7.57 11.85 -1.94
N PHE A 164 6.46 11.44 -2.57
CA PHE A 164 5.12 11.90 -2.20
C PHE A 164 4.80 11.60 -0.74
N MET A 165 4.98 10.35 -0.31
CA MET A 165 4.68 9.92 1.06
C MET A 165 5.49 10.71 2.09
N THR A 166 6.80 10.90 1.84
CA THR A 166 7.67 11.69 2.73
C THR A 166 7.17 13.11 2.88
N VAL A 167 6.85 13.77 1.78
CA VAL A 167 6.37 15.17 1.79
C VAL A 167 5.00 15.28 2.47
N MET A 168 4.06 14.40 2.17
CA MET A 168 2.69 14.49 2.68
C MET A 168 2.57 14.16 4.17
N VAL A 169 3.35 13.21 4.67
CA VAL A 169 3.37 12.89 6.11
C VAL A 169 3.90 14.08 6.93
N MET A 170 4.83 14.86 6.35
CA MET A 170 5.37 16.05 7.01
C MET A 170 4.44 17.26 6.90
N ILE A 171 4.00 17.59 5.68
CA ILE A 171 3.25 18.83 5.40
C ILE A 171 1.79 18.71 5.81
N GLY A 172 1.17 17.56 5.61
CA GLY A 172 -0.26 17.39 5.80
C GLY A 172 -0.78 17.80 7.18
N PRO A 173 -0.25 17.27 8.30
CA PRO A 173 -0.72 17.66 9.63
C PRO A 173 -0.47 19.13 9.97
N LEU A 174 0.60 19.72 9.42
CA LEU A 174 0.92 21.14 9.65
C LEU A 174 0.00 22.09 8.88
N PHE A 175 -0.41 21.68 7.66
CA PHE A 175 -1.19 22.51 6.78
C PHE A 175 -2.71 22.37 7.00
N LEU A 176 -3.20 21.16 7.20
CA LEU A 176 -4.64 20.86 7.25
C LEU A 176 -5.32 21.32 8.55
N TYR A 177 -4.55 21.53 9.63
CA TYR A 177 -5.08 21.84 10.94
C TYR A 177 -4.65 23.23 11.42
N VAL A 178 -5.59 23.94 12.09
CA VAL A 178 -5.35 25.19 12.83
C VAL A 178 -5.88 24.97 14.23
N ASP A 179 -5.08 25.28 15.24
CA ASP A 179 -5.47 25.12 16.66
C ASP A 179 -6.09 23.74 16.96
N ASN A 180 -5.45 22.71 16.45
CA ASN A 180 -5.86 21.31 16.57
C ASN A 180 -7.22 20.96 15.91
N GLN A 181 -7.80 21.88 15.13
CA GLN A 181 -9.05 21.67 14.40
C GLN A 181 -8.80 21.55 12.90
N PRO A 182 -9.45 20.59 12.21
CA PRO A 182 -9.35 20.44 10.76
C PRO A 182 -10.10 21.57 10.04
N VAL A 183 -9.50 22.15 9.01
CA VAL A 183 -10.07 23.27 8.25
C VAL A 183 -10.46 22.83 6.85
N ALA A 184 -11.76 22.75 6.55
CA ALA A 184 -12.31 22.25 5.28
C ALA A 184 -11.68 22.89 4.04
N GLY A 185 -11.51 24.23 4.03
CA GLY A 185 -10.90 24.95 2.91
C GLY A 185 -9.45 24.54 2.64
N ARG A 186 -8.69 24.14 3.66
CA ARG A 186 -7.30 23.69 3.51
C ARG A 186 -7.24 22.29 2.91
N PHE A 187 -8.18 21.40 3.25
CA PHE A 187 -8.30 20.08 2.59
C PHE A 187 -8.60 20.25 1.11
N LEU A 188 -9.56 21.10 0.75
CA LEU A 188 -9.88 21.39 -0.65
C LEU A 188 -8.69 22.05 -1.38
N MET A 189 -8.02 23.01 -0.77
CA MET A 189 -6.86 23.68 -1.37
C MET A 189 -5.73 22.70 -1.64
N LEU A 190 -5.42 21.82 -0.69
CA LEU A 190 -4.39 20.78 -0.87
C LEU A 190 -4.82 19.76 -1.92
N ALA A 191 -6.11 19.39 -1.99
CA ALA A 191 -6.66 18.55 -3.05
C ALA A 191 -6.49 19.19 -4.43
N CYS A 192 -6.76 20.50 -4.57
CA CYS A 192 -6.52 21.23 -5.82
C CYS A 192 -5.04 21.23 -6.21
N ILE A 193 -4.14 21.49 -5.26
CA ILE A 193 -2.69 21.47 -5.51
C ILE A 193 -2.25 20.07 -5.95
N CYS A 194 -2.64 19.03 -5.22
CA CYS A 194 -2.31 17.64 -5.56
C CYS A 194 -2.90 17.24 -6.91
N ALA A 195 -4.15 17.57 -7.20
CA ALA A 195 -4.79 17.25 -8.47
C ALA A 195 -4.11 17.94 -9.65
N MET A 196 -3.74 19.22 -9.50
CA MET A 196 -3.02 19.97 -10.55
C MET A 196 -1.61 19.43 -10.77
N LEU A 197 -0.85 19.19 -9.69
CA LEU A 197 0.49 18.62 -9.79
C LEU A 197 0.43 17.20 -10.36
N GLY A 198 -0.54 16.39 -9.92
CA GLY A 198 -0.77 15.05 -10.42
C GLY A 198 -1.08 15.03 -11.92
N LEU A 199 -1.99 15.90 -12.37
CA LEU A 199 -2.32 16.07 -13.79
C LEU A 199 -1.10 16.52 -14.58
N LEU A 200 -0.36 17.52 -14.12
CA LEU A 200 0.86 18.01 -14.77
C LEU A 200 1.90 16.89 -14.93
N CYS A 201 2.17 16.15 -13.88
CA CYS A 201 3.10 15.02 -13.90
C CYS A 201 2.68 13.95 -14.91
N LEU A 202 1.39 13.57 -14.95
CA LEU A 202 0.86 12.59 -15.89
C LEU A 202 0.92 13.11 -17.34
N GLN A 203 0.65 14.40 -17.59
CA GLN A 203 0.80 14.97 -18.93
C GLN A 203 2.26 15.01 -19.39
N ILE A 204 3.21 15.33 -18.49
CA ILE A 204 4.65 15.25 -18.79
C ILE A 204 5.05 13.81 -19.12
N THR A 205 4.54 12.83 -18.37
CA THR A 205 4.74 11.40 -18.65
C THR A 205 4.28 11.04 -20.07
N CYS A 206 3.09 11.50 -20.47
CA CYS A 206 2.56 11.26 -21.80
C CYS A 206 3.39 11.91 -22.93
N VAL A 207 4.16 12.95 -22.63
CA VAL A 207 5.05 13.62 -23.61
C VAL A 207 6.43 12.95 -23.64
N TRP A 208 6.97 12.62 -22.46
CA TRP A 208 8.34 12.11 -22.30
C TRP A 208 8.48 10.62 -22.54
N CYS A 209 7.53 9.81 -22.08
CA CYS A 209 7.54 8.38 -22.32
C CYS A 209 7.10 8.06 -23.76
N LYS A 210 7.70 7.03 -24.36
CA LYS A 210 7.35 6.55 -25.70
C LYS A 210 7.16 5.04 -25.69
N GLU A 211 6.09 4.59 -26.34
CA GLU A 211 5.85 3.18 -26.62
C GLU A 211 6.70 2.77 -27.83
N ARG A 212 7.55 1.74 -27.65
CA ARG A 212 8.52 1.26 -28.66
C ARG A 212 8.30 -0.18 -29.06
N VAL A 213 7.74 -0.96 -28.13
CA VAL A 213 7.52 -2.39 -28.29
C VAL A 213 6.05 -2.61 -28.63
N GLU A 214 5.78 -3.28 -29.75
CA GLU A 214 4.43 -3.73 -30.08
C GLU A 214 4.10 -4.92 -29.17
N VAL A 215 3.01 -4.83 -28.42
CA VAL A 215 2.52 -5.96 -27.63
C VAL A 215 1.80 -6.91 -28.57
N PRO A 216 2.26 -8.17 -28.74
CA PRO A 216 1.47 -9.16 -29.43
C PRO A 216 0.09 -9.27 -28.77
N GLU A 217 -0.97 -9.41 -29.58
CA GLU A 217 -2.30 -9.72 -29.05
C GLU A 217 -2.17 -11.00 -28.23
N ARG A 218 -2.40 -10.91 -26.90
CA ARG A 218 -2.35 -12.11 -26.06
C ARG A 218 -3.41 -13.09 -26.54
N PRO A 219 -3.08 -14.35 -26.79
CA PRO A 219 -4.09 -15.41 -26.91
C PRO A 219 -4.96 -15.33 -25.64
N GLN A 220 -6.27 -15.36 -25.79
CA GLN A 220 -7.22 -15.31 -24.68
C GLN A 220 -6.83 -16.37 -23.65
N GLY A 221 -6.54 -15.92 -22.44
CA GLY A 221 -5.77 -16.59 -21.42
C GLY A 221 -6.22 -18.00 -21.08
N GLU A 222 -5.27 -18.85 -20.78
CA GLU A 222 -5.47 -20.02 -19.95
C GLU A 222 -6.22 -19.60 -18.68
N LYS A 223 -7.43 -20.15 -18.51
CA LYS A 223 -8.21 -19.94 -17.30
C LYS A 223 -7.42 -20.54 -16.15
N LEU A 224 -6.76 -19.68 -15.37
CA LEU A 224 -6.15 -20.09 -14.11
C LEU A 224 -7.23 -20.81 -13.30
N ASN A 225 -7.05 -22.09 -13.07
CA ASN A 225 -7.93 -22.87 -12.23
C ASN A 225 -7.60 -22.51 -10.77
N TYR A 226 -8.23 -21.43 -10.27
CA TYR A 226 -8.00 -20.91 -8.93
C TYR A 226 -8.15 -21.96 -7.82
N LEU A 227 -9.03 -22.95 -8.02
CA LEU A 227 -9.22 -24.05 -7.08
C LEU A 227 -8.02 -24.98 -7.02
N HIS A 228 -7.40 -25.28 -8.16
CA HIS A 228 -6.18 -26.10 -8.24
C HIS A 228 -5.01 -25.37 -7.56
N VAL A 229 -4.86 -24.09 -7.86
CA VAL A 229 -3.85 -23.21 -7.24
C VAL A 229 -4.01 -23.15 -5.73
N LEU A 230 -5.22 -22.97 -5.22
CA LEU A 230 -5.50 -22.95 -3.77
C LEU A 230 -5.18 -24.31 -3.11
N LYS A 231 -5.44 -25.43 -3.80
CA LYS A 231 -5.13 -26.77 -3.30
C LYS A 231 -3.62 -27.01 -3.20
N GLU A 232 -2.84 -26.64 -4.19
CA GLU A 232 -1.37 -26.77 -4.15
C GLU A 232 -0.75 -25.91 -3.05
N ILE A 233 -1.27 -24.69 -2.85
CA ILE A 233 -0.81 -23.77 -1.83
C ILE A 233 -1.07 -24.29 -0.42
N SER A 234 -2.22 -24.95 -0.19
CA SER A 234 -2.58 -25.47 1.15
C SER A 234 -1.55 -26.47 1.69
N HIS A 235 -0.72 -27.06 0.84
CA HIS A 235 0.35 -27.97 1.21
C HIS A 235 1.69 -27.27 1.48
N ASN A 236 1.89 -26.03 0.98
CA ASN A 236 3.12 -25.27 1.20
C ASN A 236 3.07 -24.48 2.50
N LYS A 237 3.49 -25.08 3.62
CA LYS A 237 3.51 -24.42 4.94
C LYS A 237 4.39 -23.17 4.98
N ALA A 238 5.47 -23.09 4.18
CA ALA A 238 6.31 -21.91 4.13
C ALA A 238 5.56 -20.74 3.48
N LEU A 239 4.85 -20.98 2.37
CA LEU A 239 4.05 -19.96 1.72
C LEU A 239 2.88 -19.50 2.59
N LEU A 240 2.14 -20.42 3.20
CA LEU A 240 1.06 -20.09 4.15
C LEU A 240 1.58 -19.23 5.31
N GLY A 241 2.74 -19.61 5.87
CA GLY A 241 3.37 -18.84 6.95
C GLY A 241 3.69 -17.41 6.53
N VAL A 242 4.32 -17.22 5.36
CA VAL A 242 4.64 -15.88 4.83
C VAL A 242 3.38 -15.08 4.52
N MET A 243 2.35 -15.71 3.95
CA MET A 243 1.08 -15.06 3.62
C MET A 243 0.38 -14.53 4.86
N PHE A 244 0.13 -15.36 5.86
CA PHE A 244 -0.54 -14.94 7.09
C PHE A 244 0.29 -13.94 7.90
N PHE A 245 1.60 -14.11 7.94
CA PHE A 245 2.52 -13.15 8.55
C PHE A 245 2.42 -11.75 7.87
N SER A 246 2.46 -11.71 6.53
CA SER A 246 2.32 -10.47 5.77
C SER A 246 0.94 -9.84 5.96
N LEU A 247 -0.14 -10.64 5.92
CA LEU A 247 -1.51 -10.21 6.15
C LEU A 247 -1.65 -9.50 7.50
N THR A 248 -1.17 -10.12 8.56
CA THR A 248 -1.26 -9.58 9.92
C THR A 248 -0.53 -8.24 10.01
N GLY A 249 0.68 -8.15 9.44
CA GLY A 249 1.45 -6.90 9.42
C GLY A 249 0.77 -5.79 8.62
N MET A 250 0.20 -6.09 7.46
CA MET A 250 -0.50 -5.10 6.62
C MET A 250 -1.79 -4.59 7.27
N ILE A 251 -2.59 -5.50 7.83
CA ILE A 251 -3.84 -5.13 8.52
C ILE A 251 -3.50 -4.25 9.74
N GLY A 252 -2.56 -4.67 10.57
CA GLY A 252 -2.13 -3.90 11.74
C GLY A 252 -1.64 -2.49 11.37
N ALA A 253 -0.73 -2.39 10.40
CA ALA A 253 -0.21 -1.10 9.95
C ALA A 253 -1.31 -0.18 9.39
N SER A 254 -2.26 -0.70 8.61
CA SER A 254 -3.35 0.10 8.04
C SER A 254 -4.31 0.63 9.10
N VAL A 255 -4.70 -0.21 10.06
CA VAL A 255 -5.59 0.21 11.16
C VAL A 255 -4.92 1.32 11.97
N VAL A 256 -3.66 1.12 12.33
CA VAL A 256 -2.89 2.11 13.09
C VAL A 256 -2.71 3.41 12.32
N ASN A 257 -2.39 3.35 11.03
CA ASN A 257 -2.30 4.55 10.18
C ASN A 257 -3.62 5.33 10.15
N GLY A 258 -4.76 4.64 10.06
CA GLY A 258 -6.08 5.27 10.09
C GLY A 258 -6.44 5.88 11.45
N LEU A 259 -5.93 5.34 12.56
CA LEU A 259 -6.13 5.87 13.91
C LEU A 259 -5.12 6.96 14.29
N ASN A 260 -4.03 7.08 13.56
CA ASN A 260 -2.87 7.91 13.92
C ASN A 260 -3.25 9.40 14.17
N THR A 261 -4.02 9.99 13.27
CA THR A 261 -4.46 11.39 13.41
C THR A 261 -5.34 11.60 14.64
N TYR A 262 -6.23 10.66 14.93
CA TYR A 262 -7.12 10.73 16.11
C TYR A 262 -6.32 10.57 17.41
N LEU A 263 -5.29 9.73 17.41
CA LEU A 263 -4.37 9.58 18.54
C LEU A 263 -3.65 10.91 18.84
N TYR A 264 -3.05 11.53 17.83
CA TYR A 264 -2.33 12.79 18.05
C TYR A 264 -3.27 13.96 18.36
N LYS A 265 -4.46 14.01 17.75
CA LYS A 265 -5.44 15.08 17.95
C LYS A 265 -6.11 14.99 19.32
N ASP A 266 -6.62 13.82 19.70
CA ASP A 266 -7.55 13.68 20.82
C ASP A 266 -6.87 13.12 22.09
N PHE A 267 -5.88 12.22 21.97
CA PHE A 267 -5.15 11.68 23.12
C PHE A 267 -3.97 12.58 23.53
N PHE A 268 -3.14 13.01 22.56
CA PHE A 268 -2.02 13.92 22.86
C PHE A 268 -2.40 15.40 22.78
N GLY A 269 -3.58 15.74 22.29
CA GLY A 269 -4.07 17.11 22.20
C GLY A 269 -3.32 18.02 21.21
N ASN A 270 -2.45 17.46 20.37
CA ASN A 270 -1.68 18.23 19.39
C ASN A 270 -1.37 17.44 18.12
N VAL A 271 -2.20 17.63 17.09
CA VAL A 271 -2.04 16.94 15.81
C VAL A 271 -0.75 17.31 15.07
N LYS A 272 -0.17 18.50 15.31
CA LYS A 272 1.08 18.94 14.64
C LYS A 272 2.28 18.04 15.00
N ILE A 273 2.26 17.41 16.18
CA ILE A 273 3.30 16.46 16.59
C ILE A 273 3.32 15.22 15.68
N GLN A 274 2.21 14.90 15.02
CA GLN A 274 2.18 13.85 14.00
C GLN A 274 3.19 14.09 12.86
N ALA A 275 3.43 15.36 12.49
CA ALA A 275 4.44 15.69 11.48
C ALA A 275 5.86 15.29 11.94
N VAL A 276 6.19 15.52 13.22
CA VAL A 276 7.48 15.10 13.80
C VAL A 276 7.60 13.58 13.79
N SER A 277 6.54 12.87 14.19
CA SER A 277 6.48 11.42 14.11
C SER A 277 6.71 10.92 12.66
N GLY A 278 6.08 11.59 11.68
CA GLY A 278 6.26 11.29 10.27
C GLY A 278 7.69 11.49 9.77
N MET A 279 8.34 12.59 10.15
CA MET A 279 9.76 12.84 9.81
C MET A 279 10.66 11.74 10.38
N LEU A 280 10.47 11.39 11.63
CA LEU A 280 11.24 10.34 12.28
C LEU A 280 10.97 8.95 11.69
N SER A 281 9.75 8.68 11.21
CA SER A 281 9.42 7.42 10.57
C SER A 281 10.24 7.18 9.29
N VAL A 282 10.54 8.24 8.52
CA VAL A 282 11.43 8.16 7.35
C VAL A 282 12.85 7.79 7.78
N LEU A 283 13.36 8.42 8.84
CA LEU A 283 14.66 8.08 9.40
C LEU A 283 14.71 6.61 9.87
N TYR A 284 13.69 6.18 10.61
CA TYR A 284 13.58 4.78 11.05
C TYR A 284 13.48 3.80 9.88
N ALA A 285 12.78 4.15 8.79
CA ALA A 285 12.72 3.32 7.59
C ALA A 285 14.11 3.14 6.96
N VAL A 286 14.89 4.20 6.81
CA VAL A 286 16.28 4.12 6.28
C VAL A 286 17.16 3.26 7.20
N LEU A 287 17.11 3.50 8.51
CA LEU A 287 17.87 2.72 9.49
C LEU A 287 17.46 1.24 9.48
N SER A 288 16.18 0.95 9.26
CA SER A 288 15.68 -0.41 9.23
C SER A 288 16.30 -1.24 8.09
N PHE A 289 16.46 -0.65 6.91
CA PHE A 289 17.17 -1.33 5.80
C PHE A 289 18.62 -1.62 6.14
N ALA A 290 19.31 -0.68 6.77
CA ALA A 290 20.71 -0.84 7.15
C ALA A 290 20.91 -1.92 8.23
N ILE A 291 19.98 -2.03 9.17
CA ILE A 291 20.07 -2.93 10.33
C ILE A 291 19.55 -4.33 10.02
N THR A 292 18.44 -4.44 9.28
CA THR A 292 17.72 -5.71 9.10
C THR A 292 18.53 -6.75 8.35
N GLN A 293 19.23 -6.36 7.26
CA GLN A 293 19.98 -7.32 6.44
C GLN A 293 21.14 -7.97 7.20
N PRO A 294 22.03 -7.23 7.89
CA PRO A 294 23.09 -7.83 8.70
C PRO A 294 22.58 -8.75 9.80
N LEU A 295 21.50 -8.34 10.47
CA LEU A 295 20.93 -9.12 11.57
C LEU A 295 20.20 -10.37 11.08
N ALA A 296 19.51 -10.30 9.95
CA ALA A 296 18.91 -11.47 9.31
C ALA A 296 19.97 -12.48 8.85
N ASN A 297 21.12 -12.02 8.36
CA ASN A 297 22.24 -12.89 8.00
C ASN A 297 22.87 -13.55 9.25
N LYS A 298 22.96 -12.80 10.36
CA LYS A 298 23.54 -13.31 11.62
C LYS A 298 22.62 -14.31 12.33
N PHE A 299 21.37 -13.97 12.50
CA PHE A 299 20.41 -14.75 13.31
C PHE A 299 19.52 -15.69 12.49
N GLY A 300 19.22 -15.33 11.25
CA GLY A 300 18.23 -15.97 10.39
C GLY A 300 17.04 -15.03 10.14
N LYS A 301 16.35 -15.20 9.00
CA LYS A 301 15.23 -14.34 8.60
C LYS A 301 14.03 -14.51 9.55
N LYS A 302 13.66 -15.76 9.82
CA LYS A 302 12.58 -16.12 10.76
C LYS A 302 12.88 -15.62 12.16
N GLU A 303 14.06 -15.94 12.64
CA GLU A 303 14.51 -15.66 14.02
C GLU A 303 14.55 -14.13 14.25
N TRP A 304 15.10 -13.35 13.31
CA TRP A 304 15.10 -11.90 13.41
C TRP A 304 13.70 -11.31 13.41
N CYS A 305 12.81 -11.77 12.53
CA CYS A 305 11.41 -11.32 12.52
C CYS A 305 10.69 -11.67 13.82
N CYS A 306 10.91 -12.88 14.38
CA CYS A 306 10.29 -13.28 15.64
C CYS A 306 10.80 -12.44 16.82
N MET A 307 12.12 -12.21 16.93
CA MET A 307 12.69 -11.38 17.99
C MET A 307 12.20 -9.94 17.94
N GLY A 308 12.24 -9.33 16.75
CA GLY A 308 11.85 -7.94 16.58
C GLY A 308 10.35 -7.70 16.76
N ALA A 309 9.51 -8.54 16.17
CA ALA A 309 8.06 -8.47 16.35
C ALA A 309 7.65 -8.84 17.78
N GLY A 310 8.33 -9.82 18.39
CA GLY A 310 8.10 -10.21 19.80
C GLY A 310 8.42 -9.09 20.78
N PHE A 311 9.56 -8.41 20.57
CA PHE A 311 9.91 -7.22 21.34
C PHE A 311 8.84 -6.13 21.20
N ALA A 312 8.43 -5.82 19.97
CA ALA A 312 7.39 -4.83 19.72
C ALA A 312 6.04 -5.24 20.37
N ALA A 313 5.66 -6.51 20.28
CA ALA A 313 4.45 -7.02 20.95
C ALA A 313 4.49 -6.81 22.46
N ILE A 314 5.59 -7.14 23.12
CA ILE A 314 5.75 -6.95 24.57
C ILE A 314 5.64 -5.46 24.93
N VAL A 315 6.35 -4.58 24.23
CA VAL A 315 6.32 -3.13 24.48
C VAL A 315 4.92 -2.56 24.29
N PHE A 316 4.23 -2.90 23.18
CA PHE A 316 2.86 -2.43 22.95
C PHE A 316 1.86 -3.06 23.91
N GLY A 317 2.11 -4.29 24.40
CA GLY A 317 1.36 -4.91 25.49
C GLY A 317 1.49 -4.10 26.79
N ILE A 318 2.69 -3.67 27.15
CA ILE A 318 2.92 -2.79 28.32
C ILE A 318 2.19 -1.44 28.10
N LEU A 319 2.32 -0.82 26.94
CA LEU A 319 1.66 0.43 26.62
C LEU A 319 0.12 0.34 26.62
N PHE A 320 -0.43 -0.81 26.32
CA PHE A 320 -1.88 -1.05 26.39
C PHE A 320 -2.43 -0.91 27.80
N PHE A 321 -1.69 -1.36 28.81
CA PHE A 321 -2.09 -1.27 30.21
C PHE A 321 -1.61 0.03 30.87
N PHE A 322 -0.45 0.57 30.45
CA PHE A 322 0.18 1.76 31.04
C PHE A 322 0.32 2.87 29.98
N PRO A 323 -0.68 3.75 29.83
CA PRO A 323 -0.65 4.81 28.81
C PRO A 323 0.47 5.81 29.07
N VAL A 324 1.18 6.20 28.01
CA VAL A 324 2.21 7.25 28.02
C VAL A 324 1.62 8.53 27.45
N HIS A 325 1.49 9.56 28.30
CA HIS A 325 0.91 10.84 27.90
C HIS A 325 1.94 11.80 27.24
N ASN A 326 3.23 11.52 27.36
CA ASN A 326 4.26 12.32 26.70
C ASN A 326 4.42 11.86 25.23
N PRO A 327 4.06 12.73 24.26
CA PRO A 327 4.09 12.33 22.84
C PRO A 327 5.51 12.08 22.33
N VAL A 328 6.53 12.78 22.85
CA VAL A 328 7.93 12.57 22.43
C VAL A 328 8.43 11.20 22.89
N ALA A 329 8.16 10.83 24.15
CA ALA A 329 8.49 9.51 24.67
C ALA A 329 7.79 8.41 23.84
N PHE A 330 6.51 8.59 23.52
CA PHE A 330 5.77 7.67 22.68
C PHE A 330 6.40 7.52 21.29
N ILE A 331 6.79 8.61 20.61
CA ILE A 331 7.41 8.58 19.28
C ILE A 331 8.74 7.80 19.31
N VAL A 332 9.55 8.00 20.34
CA VAL A 332 10.82 7.29 20.50
C VAL A 332 10.56 5.78 20.69
N ILE A 333 9.66 5.44 21.62
CA ILE A 333 9.29 4.02 21.87
C ILE A 333 8.74 3.37 20.60
N ASN A 334 7.82 4.03 19.91
CA ASN A 334 7.25 3.56 18.65
C ASN A 334 8.33 3.36 17.57
N GLY A 335 9.29 4.27 17.49
CA GLY A 335 10.43 4.17 16.56
C GLY A 335 11.33 2.97 16.85
N ILE A 336 11.65 2.70 18.11
CA ILE A 336 12.43 1.53 18.52
C ILE A 336 11.69 0.24 18.19
N CYS A 337 10.37 0.19 18.47
CA CYS A 337 9.52 -0.95 18.08
C CYS A 337 9.48 -1.15 16.57
N TYR A 338 9.39 -0.05 15.79
CA TYR A 338 9.41 -0.09 14.34
C TYR A 338 10.73 -0.68 13.80
N LEU A 339 11.89 -0.27 14.35
CA LEU A 339 13.19 -0.83 13.98
C LEU A 339 13.27 -2.34 14.26
N GLY A 340 12.77 -2.80 15.42
CA GLY A 340 12.70 -4.21 15.74
C GLY A 340 11.80 -4.99 14.77
N ALA A 341 10.58 -4.49 14.53
CA ALA A 341 9.59 -5.16 13.68
C ALA A 341 9.85 -4.97 12.16
N SER A 342 10.86 -4.18 11.77
CA SER A 342 11.16 -3.85 10.37
C SER A 342 11.44 -5.07 9.48
N GLY A 343 11.88 -6.19 10.08
CA GLY A 343 12.04 -7.47 9.38
C GLY A 343 10.79 -7.89 8.61
N MET A 344 9.59 -7.58 9.13
CA MET A 344 8.31 -7.87 8.47
C MET A 344 8.16 -7.18 7.10
N GLN A 345 8.71 -6.00 6.93
CA GLN A 345 8.62 -5.24 5.68
C GLN A 345 9.79 -5.53 4.74
N VAL A 346 11.00 -5.61 5.30
CA VAL A 346 12.23 -5.70 4.51
C VAL A 346 12.46 -7.13 4.00
N LEU A 347 12.17 -8.16 4.80
CA LEU A 347 12.52 -9.54 4.48
C LEU A 347 11.39 -10.32 3.80
N ILE A 348 10.18 -9.77 3.69
CA ILE A 348 9.01 -10.50 3.19
C ILE A 348 9.24 -11.12 1.81
N TRP A 349 9.83 -10.38 0.87
CA TRP A 349 10.10 -10.89 -0.46
C TRP A 349 11.21 -11.95 -0.49
N ALA A 350 12.19 -11.84 0.40
CA ALA A 350 13.20 -12.88 0.57
C ALA A 350 12.60 -14.18 1.13
N MET A 351 11.62 -14.05 2.05
CA MET A 351 10.90 -15.21 2.60
C MET A 351 9.93 -15.83 1.58
N VAL A 352 9.33 -15.03 0.67
CA VAL A 352 8.54 -15.54 -0.46
C VAL A 352 9.43 -16.37 -1.40
N ASN A 353 10.65 -15.91 -1.69
CA ASN A 353 11.61 -16.68 -2.50
C ASN A 353 12.01 -17.99 -1.81
N ASP A 354 12.23 -17.96 -0.48
CA ASP A 354 12.48 -19.20 0.28
C ASP A 354 11.28 -20.17 0.20
N ALA A 355 10.05 -19.65 0.15
CA ALA A 355 8.85 -20.48 -0.01
C ALA A 355 8.72 -21.09 -1.41
N ILE A 356 9.24 -20.43 -2.46
CA ILE A 356 9.37 -20.99 -3.81
C ILE A 356 10.37 -22.15 -3.81
N ASP A 357 11.55 -21.95 -3.21
CA ASP A 357 12.56 -23.00 -3.10
C ASP A 357 12.07 -24.19 -2.25
N TYR A 358 11.30 -23.92 -1.19
CA TYR A 358 10.66 -24.95 -0.38
C TYR A 358 9.61 -25.75 -1.18
N HIS A 359 8.85 -25.07 -2.04
CA HIS A 359 7.89 -25.73 -2.94
C HIS A 359 8.60 -26.65 -3.93
N GLU A 360 9.69 -26.17 -4.55
CA GLU A 360 10.51 -26.97 -5.47
C GLU A 360 11.08 -28.22 -4.78
N LEU A 361 11.51 -28.10 -3.53
CA LEU A 361 12.00 -29.25 -2.76
C LEU A 361 10.92 -30.30 -2.53
N GLN A 362 9.67 -29.88 -2.27
CA GLN A 362 8.55 -30.77 -1.99
C GLN A 362 7.97 -31.43 -3.24
N THR A 363 7.81 -30.69 -4.33
CA THR A 363 7.10 -31.13 -5.53
C THR A 363 8.04 -31.58 -6.66
N GLY A 364 9.31 -31.19 -6.63
CA GLY A 364 10.26 -31.38 -7.70
C GLY A 364 10.08 -30.40 -8.87
N GLU A 365 9.08 -29.53 -8.82
CA GLU A 365 8.75 -28.51 -9.82
C GLU A 365 8.91 -27.10 -9.28
N ARG A 366 9.47 -26.21 -10.10
CA ARG A 366 9.67 -24.80 -9.74
C ARG A 366 8.53 -23.92 -10.25
N ASN A 367 7.48 -23.79 -9.49
CA ASN A 367 6.27 -23.04 -9.84
C ASN A 367 6.29 -21.59 -9.29
N GLU A 368 7.30 -20.78 -9.72
CA GLU A 368 7.47 -19.39 -9.26
C GLU A 368 6.23 -18.52 -9.48
N GLY A 369 5.62 -18.65 -10.66
CA GLY A 369 4.44 -17.85 -11.03
C GLY A 369 3.23 -18.10 -10.13
N ILE A 370 3.01 -19.36 -9.75
CA ILE A 370 1.89 -19.75 -8.87
C ILE A 370 2.10 -19.16 -7.46
N VAL A 371 3.26 -19.36 -6.87
CA VAL A 371 3.59 -18.87 -5.53
C VAL A 371 3.50 -17.34 -5.48
N TYR A 372 4.10 -16.65 -6.45
CA TYR A 372 4.09 -15.20 -6.52
C TYR A 372 2.69 -14.61 -6.74
N SER A 373 1.92 -15.16 -7.67
CA SER A 373 0.56 -14.68 -7.97
C SER A 373 -0.37 -14.85 -6.78
N THR A 374 -0.25 -15.97 -6.08
CA THR A 374 -1.03 -16.23 -4.87
C THR A 374 -0.70 -15.27 -3.75
N TYR A 375 0.59 -15.08 -3.45
CA TYR A 375 1.01 -14.10 -2.46
C TYR A 375 0.49 -12.70 -2.82
N SER A 376 0.59 -12.30 -4.09
CA SER A 376 0.11 -11.01 -4.57
C SER A 376 -1.41 -10.86 -4.44
N PHE A 377 -2.18 -11.92 -4.72
CA PHE A 377 -3.63 -11.93 -4.52
C PHE A 377 -4.02 -11.71 -3.05
N PHE A 378 -3.42 -12.48 -2.14
CA PHE A 378 -3.70 -12.32 -0.71
C PHE A 378 -3.29 -10.95 -0.17
N ARG A 379 -2.19 -10.39 -0.66
CA ARG A 379 -1.76 -9.03 -0.32
C ARG A 379 -2.78 -7.97 -0.76
N LYS A 380 -3.36 -8.11 -1.96
CA LYS A 380 -4.45 -7.22 -2.43
C LYS A 380 -5.70 -7.36 -1.56
N LEU A 381 -6.07 -8.59 -1.20
CA LEU A 381 -7.19 -8.86 -0.32
C LEU A 381 -6.99 -8.23 1.07
N ALA A 382 -5.79 -8.36 1.65
CA ALA A 382 -5.43 -7.70 2.90
C ALA A 382 -5.59 -6.18 2.84
N SER A 383 -5.08 -5.58 1.77
CA SER A 383 -5.18 -4.13 1.55
C SER A 383 -6.64 -3.67 1.45
N ALA A 384 -7.49 -4.46 0.80
CA ALA A 384 -8.93 -4.15 0.66
C ALA A 384 -9.64 -4.13 2.02
N ILE A 385 -9.38 -5.12 2.87
CA ILE A 385 -10.02 -5.23 4.19
C ILE A 385 -9.46 -4.16 5.14
N SER A 386 -8.15 -3.95 5.13
CA SER A 386 -7.47 -3.11 6.10
C SER A 386 -7.82 -1.63 6.02
N GLY A 387 -8.13 -1.11 4.83
CA GLY A 387 -8.47 0.30 4.63
C GLY A 387 -9.78 0.75 5.32
N SER A 388 -10.71 -0.17 5.57
CA SER A 388 -11.99 0.11 6.23
C SER A 388 -11.96 -0.12 7.76
N LEU A 389 -11.05 -0.97 8.24
CA LEU A 389 -11.02 -1.44 9.63
C LEU A 389 -10.85 -0.31 10.65
N SER A 390 -10.02 0.68 10.38
CA SER A 390 -9.83 1.83 11.27
C SER A 390 -11.12 2.61 11.51
N ASN A 391 -11.96 2.75 10.48
CA ASN A 391 -13.25 3.42 10.59
C ASN A 391 -14.27 2.57 11.38
N PHE A 392 -14.25 1.25 11.22
CA PHE A 392 -15.08 0.36 12.05
C PHE A 392 -14.66 0.42 13.51
N VAL A 393 -13.35 0.48 13.81
CA VAL A 393 -12.85 0.68 15.19
C VAL A 393 -13.34 2.02 15.75
N LEU A 394 -13.22 3.13 14.99
CA LEU A 394 -13.72 4.45 15.42
C LEU A 394 -15.23 4.43 15.68
N GLY A 395 -15.99 3.79 14.82
CA GLY A 395 -17.43 3.63 15.01
C GLY A 395 -17.77 2.80 16.26
N ALA A 396 -17.06 1.70 16.48
CA ALA A 396 -17.28 0.80 17.62
C ALA A 396 -16.95 1.44 18.97
N ILE A 397 -15.94 2.32 19.04
CA ILE A 397 -15.62 3.05 20.28
C ILE A 397 -16.53 4.27 20.51
N GLY A 398 -17.48 4.54 19.60
CA GLY A 398 -18.41 5.65 19.72
C GLY A 398 -17.78 7.03 19.50
N TYR A 399 -16.84 7.15 18.55
CA TYR A 399 -16.18 8.43 18.24
C TYR A 399 -17.18 9.50 17.82
N ASN A 400 -17.21 10.63 18.54
CA ASN A 400 -18.09 11.75 18.23
C ASN A 400 -17.54 12.59 17.08
N VAL A 401 -18.25 12.59 15.94
CA VAL A 401 -17.84 13.28 14.71
C VAL A 401 -18.34 14.74 14.63
N THR A 402 -19.09 15.24 15.63
CA THR A 402 -19.58 16.61 15.64
C THR A 402 -18.40 17.59 15.60
N ALA A 403 -18.50 18.64 14.78
CA ALA A 403 -17.43 19.63 14.65
C ALA A 403 -17.10 20.28 16.01
N GLY A 404 -15.82 20.31 16.35
CA GLY A 404 -15.34 20.89 17.62
C GLY A 404 -15.67 20.07 18.87
N ALA A 405 -16.31 18.90 18.75
CA ALA A 405 -16.62 18.07 19.91
C ALA A 405 -15.36 17.62 20.65
N VAL A 406 -15.36 17.78 21.95
CA VAL A 406 -14.36 17.18 22.83
C VAL A 406 -14.78 15.74 23.10
N GLN A 407 -13.89 14.80 22.85
CA GLN A 407 -14.16 13.38 23.08
C GLN A 407 -14.23 13.09 24.60
N THR A 408 -15.10 12.18 24.99
CA THR A 408 -15.13 11.71 26.39
C THR A 408 -13.84 10.98 26.75
N ALA A 409 -13.46 11.00 28.03
CA ALA A 409 -12.27 10.31 28.53
C ALA A 409 -12.28 8.82 28.18
N GLY A 410 -13.48 8.19 28.15
CA GLY A 410 -13.66 6.80 27.72
C GLY A 410 -13.26 6.56 26.25
N VAL A 411 -13.70 7.44 25.35
CA VAL A 411 -13.36 7.36 23.91
C VAL A 411 -11.87 7.65 23.69
N VAL A 412 -11.30 8.64 24.37
CA VAL A 412 -9.87 8.96 24.29
C VAL A 412 -9.01 7.77 24.72
N ASN A 413 -9.37 7.13 25.84
CA ASN A 413 -8.69 5.92 26.29
C ASN A 413 -8.90 4.73 25.34
N ALA A 414 -10.09 4.62 24.73
CA ALA A 414 -10.38 3.60 23.74
C ALA A 414 -9.55 3.77 22.45
N ILE A 415 -9.28 5.01 22.00
CA ILE A 415 -8.36 5.29 20.89
C ILE A 415 -6.96 4.79 21.22
N TRP A 416 -6.44 5.10 22.41
CA TRP A 416 -5.13 4.60 22.87
C TRP A 416 -5.07 3.07 22.91
N LYS A 417 -6.07 2.45 23.54
CA LYS A 417 -6.15 0.98 23.63
C LYS A 417 -6.29 0.33 22.26
N SER A 418 -7.08 0.90 21.35
CA SER A 418 -7.21 0.37 20.00
C SER A 418 -5.90 0.46 19.24
N TYR A 419 -5.19 1.59 19.32
CA TYR A 419 -3.90 1.79 18.67
C TYR A 419 -2.85 0.80 19.19
N THR A 420 -2.65 0.76 20.50
CA THR A 420 -1.65 -0.12 21.13
C THR A 420 -2.04 -1.58 21.07
N GLY A 421 -3.33 -1.89 21.22
CA GLY A 421 -3.88 -3.25 21.18
C GLY A 421 -3.76 -3.89 19.79
N VAL A 422 -3.96 -3.13 18.73
CA VAL A 422 -3.77 -3.61 17.33
C VAL A 422 -2.31 -3.98 17.10
N TYR A 423 -1.36 -3.19 17.56
CA TYR A 423 0.06 -3.53 17.46
C TYR A 423 0.43 -4.72 18.36
N PHE A 424 -0.06 -4.76 19.60
CA PHE A 424 0.17 -5.88 20.52
C PHE A 424 -0.31 -7.20 19.93
N LEU A 425 -1.59 -7.25 19.52
CA LEU A 425 -2.19 -8.45 18.93
C LEU A 425 -1.59 -8.78 17.57
N GLY A 426 -1.38 -7.77 16.71
CA GLY A 426 -0.84 -7.94 15.36
C GLY A 426 0.57 -8.55 15.40
N TYR A 427 1.47 -7.98 16.19
CA TYR A 427 2.82 -8.52 16.32
C TYR A 427 2.83 -9.86 17.05
N GLY A 428 1.98 -10.05 18.08
CA GLY A 428 1.84 -11.32 18.77
C GLY A 428 1.38 -12.45 17.85
N ILE A 429 0.34 -12.22 17.04
CA ILE A 429 -0.14 -13.18 16.04
C ILE A 429 0.93 -13.42 14.96
N ALA A 430 1.64 -12.39 14.51
CA ALA A 430 2.71 -12.52 13.54
C ALA A 430 3.84 -13.44 14.07
N VAL A 431 4.24 -13.28 15.32
CA VAL A 431 5.23 -14.17 15.98
C VAL A 431 4.69 -15.59 16.07
N ALA A 432 3.43 -15.77 16.49
CA ALA A 432 2.82 -17.09 16.58
C ALA A 432 2.78 -17.80 15.21
N ILE A 433 2.42 -17.09 14.14
CA ILE A 433 2.43 -17.62 12.77
C ILE A 433 3.84 -18.05 12.35
N LEU A 434 4.84 -17.21 12.56
CA LEU A 434 6.22 -17.56 12.24
C LEU A 434 6.71 -18.77 13.06
N PHE A 435 6.34 -18.83 14.32
CA PHE A 435 6.79 -19.91 15.22
C PHE A 435 6.14 -21.25 14.86
N PHE A 436 4.82 -21.30 14.69
CA PHE A 436 4.06 -22.53 14.53
C PHE A 436 3.83 -22.94 13.08
N VAL A 437 3.70 -21.99 12.15
CA VAL A 437 3.32 -22.27 10.75
C VAL A 437 4.52 -22.23 9.81
N TYR A 438 5.42 -21.25 9.94
CA TYR A 438 6.55 -21.09 9.04
C TYR A 438 7.71 -22.02 9.41
N PRO A 439 8.07 -23.05 8.59
CA PRO A 439 8.99 -24.09 8.99
C PRO A 439 10.47 -23.72 8.84
N LEU A 440 10.81 -22.69 8.01
CA LEU A 440 12.17 -22.42 7.58
C LEU A 440 12.93 -21.57 8.61
N THR A 441 13.65 -22.25 9.52
CA THR A 441 14.66 -21.64 10.39
C THR A 441 15.96 -21.42 9.60
N LYS A 442 16.92 -20.66 10.15
CA LYS A 442 18.22 -20.44 9.52
C LYS A 442 18.89 -21.74 9.09
N GLN A 443 18.91 -22.74 9.97
CA GLN A 443 19.49 -24.04 9.70
C GLN A 443 18.74 -24.79 8.58
N LYS A 444 17.42 -24.89 8.71
CA LYS A 444 16.57 -25.57 7.69
C LYS A 444 16.64 -24.90 6.33
N THR A 445 16.77 -23.58 6.26
CA THR A 445 16.97 -22.85 4.99
C THR A 445 18.31 -23.24 4.36
N ALA A 446 19.37 -23.34 5.16
CA ALA A 446 20.70 -23.75 4.66
C ALA A 446 20.70 -25.20 4.17
N GLU A 447 20.10 -26.11 4.92
CA GLU A 447 19.91 -27.54 4.53
C GLU A 447 19.12 -27.66 3.22
N MET A 448 17.98 -26.96 3.12
CA MET A 448 17.13 -26.90 1.93
C MET A 448 17.91 -26.43 0.70
N LEU A 449 18.65 -25.34 0.80
CA LEU A 449 19.43 -24.79 -0.31
C LEU A 449 20.56 -25.74 -0.76
N THR A 450 21.17 -26.45 0.19
CA THR A 450 22.22 -27.43 -0.11
C THR A 450 21.63 -28.63 -0.85
N GLU A 451 20.49 -29.15 -0.41
CA GLU A 451 19.78 -30.26 -1.06
C GLU A 451 19.29 -29.87 -2.47
N LEU A 452 18.71 -28.66 -2.63
CA LEU A 452 18.30 -28.16 -3.94
C LEU A 452 19.45 -28.03 -4.92
N LYS A 453 20.60 -27.54 -4.48
CA LYS A 453 21.81 -27.44 -5.31
C LYS A 453 22.24 -28.84 -5.78
N ALA A 454 22.25 -29.83 -4.90
CA ALA A 454 22.59 -31.20 -5.24
C ALA A 454 21.60 -31.81 -6.25
N ARG A 455 20.28 -31.61 -6.05
CA ARG A 455 19.25 -32.09 -6.98
C ARG A 455 19.32 -31.44 -8.37
N ARG A 456 19.59 -30.12 -8.42
CA ARG A 456 19.75 -29.40 -9.69
C ARG A 456 20.99 -29.86 -10.45
N ALA A 457 22.14 -30.03 -9.78
CA ALA A 457 23.35 -30.57 -10.39
C ALA A 457 23.16 -32.00 -10.92
N ALA A 458 22.43 -32.86 -10.21
CA ALA A 458 22.09 -34.20 -10.66
C ALA A 458 21.14 -34.22 -11.85
N LYS A 459 20.29 -33.21 -12.06
CA LYS A 459 19.44 -33.06 -13.25
C LYS A 459 20.21 -32.55 -14.46
N GLU A 460 21.21 -31.68 -14.27
CA GLU A 460 22.05 -31.15 -15.35
C GLU A 460 23.08 -32.17 -15.87
N SER A 461 23.37 -33.20 -15.07
CA SER A 461 24.28 -34.33 -15.46
C SER A 461 23.61 -35.47 -16.21
N LYS A 462 22.29 -35.44 -16.34
CA LYS A 462 21.47 -36.37 -17.14
C LYS A 462 21.03 -35.75 -18.45
#